data_ce2aa0a6c79c9bc7caabaa6d60823178
#
_entry.id   ce2aa0a6c79c9bc7caabaa6d60823178
#
_cell.length_a   1.000
_cell.length_b   1.000
_cell.length_c   1.000
_cell.angle_alpha   90.00
_cell.angle_beta   90.00
_cell.angle_gamma   90.00
#
_symmetry.space_group_name_H-M   'P 1'
#
loop_
_entity.id
_entity.type
_entity.pdbx_description
1 polymer ?
#
loop_
_entity_poly.entity_id
_entity_poly.type
_entity_poly.pdbx_seq_one_letter_code
_entity_poly.pdbx_strand_id
1 'polypeptide(L)'
;MKCLVAILLVVFVAGANSSSFGREQEQRGQRPPSNIGNALDALGLMQPESVRSILLLYSGKSLLKAKAEELEAAVRKEPEKIEDRVTLIGYYTWNSHSSTDRLRLRAHVLWMIQNHPEHAATAEPSLRDLPDDREGNAQIVEIWNKNLQSRSDDLAVLKNAEKFYFGKDPAEADRLIHRISASEPNNREWPAELAQLYRMFGIPGENIGNPAERALEEYRRVLELTKNPAARMALSGEMADAAFKIGDFPAAAQLANIYLKSPDRTAVQRANTILGRVALRTGDIAGAKQYLLDSADDGAARDIAFSGPTLVLAKEMIEHGERDAVVEYLEHCLVLWPRGESVLRIWIADIKNGKTPKFGGP
;
A
#
# COMPACT_ATOMS: atom_id res chain seq x y z
N MET A 1 8.95 4.77 -5.34
CA MET A 1 9.23 4.44 -6.75
C MET A 1 10.58 3.76 -6.99
N LYS A 2 11.69 4.19 -6.39
CA LYS A 2 12.99 3.52 -6.56
C LYS A 2 13.03 2.10 -5.97
N CYS A 3 12.35 1.84 -4.85
CA CYS A 3 12.25 0.49 -4.25
C CYS A 3 11.45 -0.51 -5.09
N LEU A 4 10.35 -0.08 -5.74
CA LEU A 4 9.53 -0.98 -6.57
C LEU A 4 10.29 -1.42 -7.84
N VAL A 5 11.12 -0.56 -8.42
CA VAL A 5 11.94 -0.89 -9.59
C VAL A 5 13.04 -1.90 -9.24
N ALA A 6 13.62 -1.80 -8.02
CA ALA A 6 14.61 -2.76 -7.55
C ALA A 6 13.99 -4.15 -7.29
N ILE A 7 12.77 -4.21 -6.75
CA ILE A 7 12.03 -5.46 -6.53
C ILE A 7 11.66 -6.14 -7.86
N LEU A 8 11.24 -5.37 -8.87
CA LEU A 8 10.93 -5.90 -10.21
C LEU A 8 12.17 -6.43 -10.93
N LEU A 9 13.34 -5.80 -10.77
CA LEU A 9 14.58 -6.30 -11.37
C LEU A 9 15.06 -7.60 -10.73
N VAL A 10 14.92 -7.77 -9.42
CA VAL A 10 15.30 -8.99 -8.70
C VAL A 10 14.36 -10.16 -9.06
N VAL A 11 13.07 -9.92 -9.24
CA VAL A 11 12.11 -10.95 -9.68
C VAL A 11 12.38 -11.36 -11.14
N PHE A 12 12.81 -10.44 -12.01
CA PHE A 12 13.15 -10.77 -13.40
C PHE A 12 14.45 -11.56 -13.52
N VAL A 13 15.45 -11.29 -12.68
CA VAL A 13 16.71 -12.05 -12.62
C VAL A 13 16.51 -13.45 -12.04
N ALA A 14 15.61 -13.61 -11.05
CA ALA A 14 15.29 -14.92 -10.48
C ALA A 14 14.39 -15.78 -11.39
N GLY A 15 13.50 -15.16 -12.20
CA GLY A 15 12.60 -15.87 -13.12
C GLY A 15 13.22 -16.21 -14.47
N ALA A 16 14.23 -15.48 -14.94
CA ALA A 16 14.91 -15.71 -16.22
C ALA A 16 16.00 -16.81 -16.18
N ASN A 17 16.38 -17.26 -14.97
CA ASN A 17 17.53 -18.18 -14.80
C ASN A 17 17.17 -19.66 -14.74
N SER A 18 15.94 -20.07 -15.10
CA SER A 18 15.61 -21.50 -15.05
C SER A 18 15.88 -22.29 -16.33
N SER A 19 16.22 -21.66 -17.46
CA SER A 19 16.35 -22.41 -18.73
C SER A 19 17.63 -22.21 -19.56
N SER A 20 18.46 -21.23 -19.31
CA SER A 20 19.65 -21.03 -20.14
C SER A 20 20.99 -20.87 -19.39
N PHE A 21 21.00 -20.52 -18.12
CA PHE A 21 22.22 -20.34 -17.33
C PHE A 21 22.76 -21.62 -16.68
N GLY A 22 21.97 -22.70 -16.68
CA GLY A 22 22.33 -23.95 -16.01
C GLY A 22 23.47 -24.74 -16.68
N ARG A 23 23.79 -24.47 -17.93
CA ARG A 23 24.83 -25.25 -18.67
C ARG A 23 26.23 -24.66 -18.65
N GLU A 24 26.38 -23.35 -18.42
CA GLU A 24 27.72 -22.71 -18.38
C GLU A 24 28.34 -22.64 -16.98
N GLN A 25 27.56 -22.78 -15.90
CA GLN A 25 28.08 -22.72 -14.53
C GLN A 25 28.55 -24.06 -13.97
N GLU A 26 28.16 -25.20 -14.55
CA GLU A 26 28.67 -26.52 -14.15
C GLU A 26 30.18 -26.66 -14.36
N GLN A 27 30.79 -25.83 -15.21
CA GLN A 27 32.24 -25.85 -15.47
C GLN A 27 33.11 -25.07 -14.47
N ARG A 28 32.53 -24.29 -13.56
CA ARG A 28 33.29 -23.45 -12.60
C ARG A 28 33.21 -23.84 -11.13
N GLY A 29 32.54 -24.92 -10.78
CA GLY A 29 32.55 -25.44 -9.39
C GLY A 29 32.02 -24.52 -8.30
N GLN A 30 31.40 -23.39 -8.66
CA GLN A 30 30.77 -22.47 -7.69
C GLN A 30 29.28 -22.77 -7.58
N ARG A 31 28.86 -23.32 -6.42
CA ARG A 31 27.44 -23.38 -6.07
C ARG A 31 26.86 -21.95 -6.05
N PRO A 32 25.66 -21.71 -6.61
CA PRO A 32 25.01 -20.42 -6.49
C PRO A 32 24.85 -20.08 -4.99
N PRO A 33 25.01 -18.80 -4.61
CA PRO A 33 24.88 -18.38 -3.22
C PRO A 33 23.50 -18.78 -2.70
N SER A 34 23.47 -19.43 -1.54
CA SER A 34 22.28 -20.01 -0.94
C SER A 34 21.26 -18.98 -0.41
N ASN A 35 21.59 -17.70 -0.54
CA ASN A 35 20.77 -16.58 -0.06
C ASN A 35 20.97 -15.37 -0.97
N ILE A 36 19.88 -14.74 -1.40
CA ILE A 36 19.86 -13.52 -2.24
C ILE A 36 20.59 -12.37 -1.53
N GLY A 37 20.48 -12.27 -0.19
CA GLY A 37 21.22 -11.29 0.61
C GLY A 37 22.73 -11.39 0.40
N ASN A 38 23.28 -12.59 0.48
CA ASN A 38 24.71 -12.84 0.25
C ASN A 38 25.15 -12.54 -1.19
N ALA A 39 24.26 -12.71 -2.18
CA ALA A 39 24.53 -12.35 -3.56
C ALA A 39 24.60 -10.83 -3.76
N LEU A 40 23.76 -10.07 -3.09
CA LEU A 40 23.76 -8.60 -3.15
C LEU A 40 24.97 -8.02 -2.41
N ASP A 41 25.37 -8.60 -1.28
CA ASP A 41 26.57 -8.23 -0.54
C ASP A 41 27.84 -8.50 -1.39
N ALA A 42 27.87 -9.64 -2.09
CA ALA A 42 28.97 -9.99 -3.00
C ALA A 42 29.09 -9.03 -4.20
N LEU A 43 28.00 -8.34 -4.55
CA LEU A 43 27.97 -7.31 -5.60
C LEU A 43 28.28 -5.91 -5.05
N GLY A 44 28.57 -5.76 -3.75
CA GLY A 44 28.87 -4.47 -3.11
C GLY A 44 27.65 -3.52 -3.05
N LEU A 45 26.44 -4.04 -3.22
CA LEU A 45 25.20 -3.27 -3.15
C LEU A 45 24.72 -3.20 -1.69
N MET A 46 25.11 -2.13 -0.98
CA MET A 46 24.53 -1.83 0.33
C MET A 46 23.01 -1.58 0.18
N GLN A 47 22.21 -2.48 0.71
CA GLN A 47 20.76 -2.33 0.75
C GLN A 47 20.34 -1.78 2.12
N PRO A 48 19.35 -0.85 2.18
CA PRO A 48 18.70 -0.51 3.45
C PRO A 48 18.20 -1.78 4.14
N GLU A 49 18.28 -1.82 5.47
CA GLU A 49 17.87 -2.98 6.28
C GLU A 49 16.44 -3.44 5.96
N SER A 50 15.53 -2.50 5.68
CA SER A 50 14.16 -2.80 5.25
C SER A 50 14.10 -3.61 3.96
N VAL A 51 14.92 -3.26 2.96
CA VAL A 51 14.99 -4.01 1.68
C VAL A 51 15.57 -5.40 1.92
N ARG A 52 16.62 -5.52 2.74
CA ARG A 52 17.22 -6.80 3.10
C ARG A 52 16.20 -7.70 3.82
N SER A 53 15.45 -7.16 4.76
CA SER A 53 14.39 -7.89 5.49
C SER A 53 13.31 -8.44 4.55
N ILE A 54 12.83 -7.62 3.61
CA ILE A 54 11.87 -8.05 2.58
C ILE A 54 12.45 -9.20 1.75
N LEU A 55 13.69 -9.09 1.28
CA LEU A 55 14.33 -10.13 0.48
C LEU A 55 14.49 -11.44 1.25
N LEU A 56 14.86 -11.38 2.53
CA LEU A 56 14.96 -12.57 3.39
C LEU A 56 13.60 -13.25 3.58
N LEU A 57 12.54 -12.49 3.86
CA LEU A 57 11.17 -13.01 3.96
C LEU A 57 10.74 -13.70 2.66
N TYR A 58 10.96 -13.05 1.49
CA TYR A 58 10.61 -13.65 0.20
C TYR A 58 11.46 -14.89 -0.13
N SER A 59 12.73 -14.93 0.25
CA SER A 59 13.57 -16.11 0.06
C SER A 59 13.02 -17.34 0.81
N GLY A 60 12.43 -17.10 1.98
CA GLY A 60 11.75 -18.15 2.76
C GLY A 60 10.60 -18.82 2.00
N LYS A 61 9.88 -18.09 1.14
CA LYS A 61 8.75 -18.64 0.36
C LYS A 61 9.15 -19.83 -0.51
N SER A 62 10.32 -19.81 -1.11
CA SER A 62 10.84 -20.86 -2.00
C SER A 62 11.76 -21.85 -1.31
N LEU A 63 11.93 -21.74 0.01
CA LEU A 63 12.84 -22.57 0.77
C LEU A 63 12.33 -24.03 0.84
N LEU A 64 13.23 -25.00 0.65
CA LEU A 64 12.91 -26.40 0.83
C LEU A 64 12.81 -26.74 2.32
N LYS A 65 11.92 -27.69 2.66
CA LYS A 65 11.71 -28.14 4.05
C LYS A 65 13.01 -28.57 4.75
N ALA A 66 13.85 -29.33 4.06
CA ALA A 66 15.15 -29.77 4.62
C ALA A 66 16.03 -28.58 4.99
N LYS A 67 16.04 -27.52 4.17
CA LYS A 67 16.80 -26.32 4.46
C LYS A 67 16.19 -25.50 5.61
N ALA A 68 14.87 -25.45 5.72
CA ALA A 68 14.21 -24.83 6.85
C ALA A 68 14.57 -25.53 8.19
N GLU A 69 14.64 -26.88 8.21
CA GLU A 69 15.05 -27.64 9.39
C GLU A 69 16.56 -27.40 9.75
N GLU A 70 17.42 -27.20 8.75
CA GLU A 70 18.80 -26.76 9.00
C GLU A 70 18.87 -25.38 9.66
N LEU A 71 18.08 -24.42 9.16
CA LEU A 71 18.00 -23.06 9.74
C LEU A 71 17.42 -23.10 11.15
N GLU A 72 16.41 -23.93 11.40
CA GLU A 72 15.86 -24.18 12.74
C GLU A 72 16.94 -24.69 13.72
N ALA A 73 17.78 -25.61 13.28
CA ALA A 73 18.88 -26.12 14.10
C ALA A 73 19.93 -25.02 14.34
N ALA A 74 20.21 -24.19 13.33
CA ALA A 74 21.14 -23.07 13.44
C ALA A 74 20.65 -22.02 14.43
N VAL A 75 19.38 -21.61 14.34
CA VAL A 75 18.75 -20.62 15.23
C VAL A 75 18.65 -21.13 16.68
N ARG A 76 18.40 -22.45 16.88
CA ARG A 76 18.43 -23.03 18.23
C ARG A 76 19.82 -22.97 18.87
N LYS A 77 20.87 -23.17 18.07
CA LYS A 77 22.26 -23.13 18.54
C LYS A 77 22.76 -21.70 18.76
N GLU A 78 22.36 -20.81 17.89
CA GLU A 78 22.76 -19.40 17.86
C GLU A 78 21.49 -18.51 17.69
N PRO A 79 20.79 -18.18 18.79
CA PRO A 79 19.51 -17.46 18.74
C PRO A 79 19.59 -16.09 18.04
N GLU A 80 20.75 -15.43 18.05
CA GLU A 80 21.01 -14.13 17.45
C GLU A 80 21.26 -14.16 15.93
N LYS A 81 21.07 -15.31 15.28
CA LYS A 81 21.05 -15.39 13.81
C LYS A 81 19.76 -14.81 13.23
N ILE A 82 19.66 -13.47 13.27
CA ILE A 82 18.46 -12.72 12.88
C ILE A 82 18.04 -13.03 11.44
N GLU A 83 18.98 -13.09 10.49
CA GLU A 83 18.69 -13.35 9.08
C GLU A 83 18.07 -14.73 8.84
N ASP A 84 18.62 -15.76 9.51
CA ASP A 84 18.07 -17.12 9.45
C ASP A 84 16.64 -17.14 10.02
N ARG A 85 16.40 -16.41 11.09
CA ARG A 85 15.09 -16.28 11.73
C ARG A 85 14.08 -15.54 10.83
N VAL A 86 14.47 -14.43 10.23
CA VAL A 86 13.63 -13.69 9.27
C VAL A 86 13.29 -14.57 8.05
N THR A 87 14.26 -15.36 7.57
CA THR A 87 14.03 -16.32 6.48
C THR A 87 13.04 -17.42 6.90
N LEU A 88 13.13 -17.93 8.14
CA LEU A 88 12.18 -18.90 8.70
C LEU A 88 10.77 -18.32 8.85
N ILE A 89 10.64 -17.07 9.29
CA ILE A 89 9.36 -16.38 9.33
C ILE A 89 8.75 -16.35 7.92
N GLY A 90 9.52 -15.98 6.90
CA GLY A 90 9.10 -16.06 5.51
C GLY A 90 8.68 -17.47 5.11
N TYR A 91 9.47 -18.50 5.43
CA TYR A 91 9.12 -19.89 5.14
C TYR A 91 7.78 -20.28 5.75
N TYR A 92 7.58 -20.08 7.05
CA TYR A 92 6.35 -20.45 7.72
C TYR A 92 5.15 -19.60 7.33
N THR A 93 5.35 -18.34 6.95
CA THR A 93 4.24 -17.49 6.46
C THR A 93 3.58 -18.08 5.20
N TRP A 94 4.34 -18.64 4.29
CA TRP A 94 3.80 -19.18 3.03
C TRP A 94 3.67 -20.71 2.98
N ASN A 95 4.33 -21.46 3.86
CA ASN A 95 4.39 -22.91 3.83
C ASN A 95 3.86 -23.59 5.11
N SER A 96 3.13 -22.87 5.97
CA SER A 96 2.50 -23.44 7.16
C SER A 96 1.32 -24.34 6.79
N HIS A 97 1.51 -25.65 6.88
CA HIS A 97 0.46 -26.64 6.62
C HIS A 97 0.03 -27.41 7.88
N SER A 98 0.73 -27.23 9.00
CA SER A 98 0.47 -27.94 10.26
C SER A 98 0.33 -26.98 11.45
N SER A 99 -0.27 -27.47 12.54
CA SER A 99 -0.29 -26.73 13.83
C SER A 99 1.13 -26.48 14.36
N THR A 100 2.04 -27.44 14.15
CA THR A 100 3.44 -27.29 14.55
C THR A 100 4.13 -26.16 13.80
N ASP A 101 3.89 -26.00 12.50
CA ASP A 101 4.47 -24.90 11.71
C ASP A 101 3.94 -23.54 12.17
N ARG A 102 2.64 -23.45 12.51
CA ARG A 102 2.06 -22.21 13.09
C ARG A 102 2.69 -21.86 14.43
N LEU A 103 2.92 -22.84 15.30
CA LEU A 103 3.62 -22.61 16.58
C LEU A 103 5.06 -22.14 16.39
N ARG A 104 5.76 -22.66 15.39
CA ARG A 104 7.12 -22.22 15.04
C ARG A 104 7.09 -20.78 14.51
N LEU A 105 6.15 -20.45 13.60
CA LEU A 105 5.96 -19.07 13.14
C LEU A 105 5.74 -18.12 14.31
N ARG A 106 4.78 -18.46 15.21
CA ARG A 106 4.53 -17.69 16.43
C ARG A 106 5.81 -17.47 17.25
N ALA A 107 6.55 -18.54 17.52
CA ALA A 107 7.77 -18.46 18.32
C ALA A 107 8.82 -17.52 17.70
N HIS A 108 9.03 -17.58 16.38
CA HIS A 108 9.98 -16.69 15.71
C HIS A 108 9.50 -15.25 15.70
N VAL A 109 8.22 -14.99 15.40
CA VAL A 109 7.64 -13.63 15.39
C VAL A 109 7.72 -12.98 16.76
N LEU A 110 7.26 -13.68 17.81
CA LEU A 110 7.31 -13.18 19.18
C LEU A 110 8.75 -12.90 19.63
N TRP A 111 9.68 -13.79 19.31
CA TRP A 111 11.09 -13.61 19.64
C TRP A 111 11.67 -12.36 18.97
N MET A 112 11.38 -12.12 17.67
CA MET A 112 11.85 -10.95 16.95
C MET A 112 11.34 -9.66 17.59
N ILE A 113 10.03 -9.57 17.84
CA ILE A 113 9.43 -8.36 18.42
C ILE A 113 9.92 -8.14 19.86
N GLN A 114 10.17 -9.20 20.62
CA GLN A 114 10.61 -9.09 22.00
C GLN A 114 12.08 -8.65 22.11
N ASN A 115 12.98 -9.21 21.28
CA ASN A 115 14.41 -9.03 21.43
C ASN A 115 14.98 -7.96 20.48
N HIS A 116 14.38 -7.77 19.32
CA HIS A 116 14.83 -6.83 18.30
C HIS A 116 13.66 -5.97 17.74
N PRO A 117 12.90 -5.27 18.59
CA PRO A 117 11.79 -4.44 18.14
C PRO A 117 12.21 -3.30 17.20
N GLU A 118 13.48 -2.87 17.25
CA GLU A 118 14.08 -1.88 16.36
C GLU A 118 14.38 -2.40 14.96
N HIS A 119 14.48 -3.73 14.78
CA HIS A 119 14.87 -4.33 13.50
C HIS A 119 13.78 -4.14 12.45
N ALA A 120 14.16 -3.72 11.23
CA ALA A 120 13.21 -3.36 10.16
C ALA A 120 12.22 -4.48 9.78
N ALA A 121 12.58 -5.75 9.98
CA ALA A 121 11.67 -6.88 9.73
C ALA A 121 10.39 -6.82 10.58
N THR A 122 10.43 -6.23 11.79
CA THR A 122 9.27 -6.17 12.69
C THR A 122 8.17 -5.24 12.18
N ALA A 123 8.51 -4.34 11.24
CA ALA A 123 7.55 -3.50 10.53
C ALA A 123 6.85 -4.22 9.37
N GLU A 124 7.30 -5.41 8.96
CA GLU A 124 6.77 -6.12 7.81
C GLU A 124 5.43 -6.82 8.12
N PRO A 125 4.50 -6.88 7.14
CA PRO A 125 3.17 -7.49 7.35
C PRO A 125 3.19 -8.90 7.94
N SER A 126 4.16 -9.72 7.56
CA SER A 126 4.32 -11.11 8.05
C SER A 126 4.60 -11.21 9.56
N LEU A 127 5.02 -10.11 10.21
CA LEU A 127 5.24 -10.05 11.64
C LEU A 127 4.16 -9.29 12.39
N ARG A 128 3.20 -8.67 11.67
CA ARG A 128 2.11 -7.90 12.31
C ARG A 128 0.92 -8.75 12.69
N ASP A 129 0.71 -9.88 12.01
CA ASP A 129 -0.46 -10.73 12.19
C ASP A 129 -0.12 -12.20 11.96
N LEU A 130 -0.59 -13.05 12.88
CA LEU A 130 -0.47 -14.49 12.80
C LEU A 130 -1.84 -15.06 12.35
N PRO A 131 -1.95 -15.59 11.13
CA PRO A 131 -3.22 -16.10 10.62
C PRO A 131 -3.81 -17.19 11.54
N ASP A 132 -5.10 -17.05 11.88
CA ASP A 132 -5.85 -17.98 12.71
C ASP A 132 -5.26 -18.23 14.12
N ASP A 133 -4.41 -17.31 14.62
CA ASP A 133 -3.74 -17.43 15.91
C ASP A 133 -4.09 -16.25 16.84
N ARG A 134 -5.30 -16.30 17.42
CA ARG A 134 -5.80 -15.25 18.31
C ARG A 134 -4.90 -15.05 19.54
N GLU A 135 -4.37 -16.12 20.11
CA GLU A 135 -3.49 -16.05 21.30
C GLU A 135 -2.15 -15.40 20.94
N GLY A 136 -1.51 -15.83 19.83
CA GLY A 136 -0.27 -15.25 19.36
C GLY A 136 -0.43 -13.77 19.02
N ASN A 137 -1.54 -13.39 18.39
CA ASN A 137 -1.83 -11.98 18.10
C ASN A 137 -2.01 -11.14 19.37
N ALA A 138 -2.63 -11.69 20.43
CA ALA A 138 -2.71 -11.01 21.73
C ALA A 138 -1.33 -10.83 22.37
N GLN A 139 -0.46 -11.83 22.28
CA GLN A 139 0.91 -11.77 22.77
C GLN A 139 1.75 -10.72 22.02
N ILE A 140 1.57 -10.59 20.69
CA ILE A 140 2.24 -9.53 19.91
C ILE A 140 1.88 -8.15 20.47
N VAL A 141 0.60 -7.88 20.71
CA VAL A 141 0.15 -6.59 21.29
C VAL A 141 0.79 -6.35 22.66
N GLU A 142 0.80 -7.36 23.51
CA GLU A 142 1.41 -7.26 24.85
C GLU A 142 2.91 -6.93 24.78
N ILE A 143 3.65 -7.59 23.88
CA ILE A 143 5.09 -7.35 23.71
C ILE A 143 5.33 -5.93 23.16
N TRP A 144 4.55 -5.47 22.17
CA TRP A 144 4.67 -4.09 21.67
C TRP A 144 4.40 -3.06 22.77
N ASN A 145 3.37 -3.27 23.61
CA ASN A 145 3.10 -2.38 24.73
C ASN A 145 4.28 -2.32 25.73
N LYS A 146 4.92 -3.46 26.04
CA LYS A 146 6.11 -3.52 26.90
C LYS A 146 7.30 -2.79 26.24
N ASN A 147 7.53 -2.98 24.95
CA ASN A 147 8.60 -2.31 24.23
C ASN A 147 8.40 -0.78 24.23
N LEU A 148 7.19 -0.30 23.98
CA LEU A 148 6.87 1.13 24.00
C LEU A 148 7.01 1.76 25.38
N GLN A 149 6.83 0.99 26.46
CA GLN A 149 7.07 1.44 27.84
C GLN A 149 8.55 1.48 28.18
N SER A 150 9.30 0.45 27.83
CA SER A 150 10.72 0.30 28.22
C SER A 150 11.68 1.04 27.29
N ARG A 151 11.31 1.27 26.04
CA ARG A 151 12.11 1.92 24.98
C ARG A 151 11.35 3.11 24.37
N SER A 152 10.78 3.93 25.23
CA SER A 152 9.86 5.02 24.87
C SER A 152 10.46 6.01 23.88
N ASP A 153 11.76 6.26 23.90
CA ASP A 153 12.44 7.26 23.09
C ASP A 153 13.25 6.66 21.92
N ASP A 154 13.16 5.35 21.74
CA ASP A 154 13.82 4.66 20.63
C ASP A 154 13.02 4.85 19.34
N LEU A 155 13.53 5.71 18.48
CA LEU A 155 12.84 6.10 17.26
C LEU A 155 12.60 4.94 16.30
N ALA A 156 13.49 3.94 16.24
CA ALA A 156 13.30 2.75 15.40
C ALA A 156 12.14 1.89 15.93
N VAL A 157 12.09 1.70 17.25
CA VAL A 157 10.99 0.98 17.91
C VAL A 157 9.67 1.71 17.72
N LEU A 158 9.63 3.04 17.85
CA LEU A 158 8.42 3.84 17.63
C LEU A 158 7.90 3.70 16.19
N LYS A 159 8.79 3.78 15.19
CA LYS A 159 8.45 3.62 13.77
C LYS A 159 7.90 2.24 13.45
N ASN A 160 8.51 1.19 13.98
CA ASN A 160 8.05 -0.18 13.76
C ASN A 160 6.71 -0.46 14.46
N ALA A 161 6.53 0.05 15.69
CA ALA A 161 5.28 -0.03 16.42
C ALA A 161 4.16 0.76 15.71
N GLU A 162 4.45 1.94 15.16
CA GLU A 162 3.50 2.70 14.35
C GLU A 162 2.96 1.84 13.20
N LYS A 163 3.83 1.19 12.42
CA LYS A 163 3.43 0.31 11.33
C LYS A 163 2.57 -0.86 11.82
N PHE A 164 2.84 -1.39 13.00
CA PHE A 164 2.02 -2.43 13.62
C PHE A 164 0.61 -1.92 13.97
N TYR A 165 0.52 -0.75 14.60
CA TYR A 165 -0.76 -0.21 15.09
C TYR A 165 -1.61 0.46 14.03
N PHE A 166 -1.05 0.91 12.91
CA PHE A 166 -1.72 1.74 11.89
C PHE A 166 -3.09 1.20 11.45
N GLY A 167 -3.26 -0.10 11.31
CA GLY A 167 -4.53 -0.72 10.93
C GLY A 167 -5.26 -1.46 12.06
N LYS A 168 -4.64 -1.57 13.25
CA LYS A 168 -5.16 -2.33 14.39
C LYS A 168 -5.70 -1.44 15.50
N ASP A 169 -4.98 -0.38 15.81
CA ASP A 169 -5.36 0.64 16.79
C ASP A 169 -4.96 2.02 16.24
N PRO A 170 -5.85 2.65 15.46
CA PRO A 170 -5.59 3.98 14.90
C PRO A 170 -5.29 5.05 15.95
N ALA A 171 -5.81 4.92 17.18
CA ALA A 171 -5.54 5.87 18.26
C ALA A 171 -4.09 5.77 18.77
N GLU A 172 -3.56 4.55 18.88
CA GLU A 172 -2.15 4.36 19.21
C GLU A 172 -1.24 4.80 18.06
N ALA A 173 -1.61 4.48 16.82
CA ALA A 173 -0.87 4.93 15.64
C ALA A 173 -0.77 6.45 15.58
N ASP A 174 -1.88 7.18 15.82
CA ASP A 174 -1.91 8.64 15.88
C ASP A 174 -0.91 9.19 16.93
N ARG A 175 -0.96 8.64 18.15
CA ARG A 175 -0.04 9.04 19.23
C ARG A 175 1.43 8.80 18.86
N LEU A 176 1.72 7.65 18.24
CA LEU A 176 3.08 7.31 17.81
C LEU A 176 3.57 8.23 16.71
N ILE A 177 2.74 8.51 15.68
CA ILE A 177 3.11 9.41 14.59
C ILE A 177 3.40 10.82 15.13
N HIS A 178 2.60 11.34 16.05
CA HIS A 178 2.87 12.64 16.67
C HIS A 178 4.20 12.66 17.44
N ARG A 179 4.54 11.60 18.19
CA ARG A 179 5.83 11.48 18.89
C ARG A 179 7.01 11.44 17.92
N ILE A 180 6.89 10.62 16.86
CA ILE A 180 7.93 10.52 15.83
C ILE A 180 8.09 11.85 15.09
N SER A 181 6.99 12.50 14.73
CA SER A 181 6.99 13.80 14.05
C SER A 181 7.67 14.89 14.86
N ALA A 182 7.52 14.87 16.20
CA ALA A 182 8.23 15.81 17.09
C ALA A 182 9.75 15.61 17.05
N SER A 183 10.23 14.38 16.85
CA SER A 183 11.66 14.07 16.72
C SER A 183 12.19 14.33 15.30
N GLU A 184 11.34 14.25 14.27
CA GLU A 184 11.69 14.46 12.87
C GLU A 184 10.80 15.54 12.22
N PRO A 185 10.83 16.81 12.66
CA PRO A 185 9.85 17.83 12.26
C PRO A 185 9.90 18.20 10.77
N ASN A 186 11.01 17.93 10.09
CA ASN A 186 11.21 18.21 8.68
C ASN A 186 10.96 16.98 7.77
N ASN A 187 10.58 15.83 8.35
CA ASN A 187 10.26 14.64 7.59
C ASN A 187 8.78 14.66 7.18
N ARG A 188 8.55 14.84 5.89
CA ARG A 188 7.20 14.90 5.30
C ARG A 188 6.39 13.60 5.38
N GLU A 189 7.04 12.48 5.70
CA GLU A 189 6.35 11.19 5.81
C GLU A 189 5.32 11.20 6.93
N TRP A 190 5.62 11.85 8.06
CA TRP A 190 4.75 11.82 9.23
C TRP A 190 3.43 12.58 9.04
N PRO A 191 3.39 13.81 8.53
CA PRO A 191 2.11 14.43 8.19
C PRO A 191 1.39 13.68 7.06
N ALA A 192 2.08 13.00 6.14
CA ALA A 192 1.43 12.17 5.13
C ALA A 192 0.76 10.93 5.75
N GLU A 193 1.42 10.27 6.71
CA GLU A 193 0.84 9.13 7.46
C GLU A 193 -0.39 9.58 8.30
N LEU A 194 -0.33 10.74 8.97
CA LEU A 194 -1.48 11.30 9.69
C LEU A 194 -2.64 11.59 8.74
N ALA A 195 -2.39 12.23 7.61
CA ALA A 195 -3.43 12.49 6.62
C ALA A 195 -4.08 11.20 6.11
N GLN A 196 -3.29 10.16 5.88
CA GLN A 196 -3.78 8.85 5.47
C GLN A 196 -4.58 8.18 6.59
N LEU A 197 -4.11 8.24 7.84
CA LEU A 197 -4.80 7.69 9.01
C LEU A 197 -6.19 8.31 9.15
N TYR A 198 -6.29 9.66 9.13
CA TYR A 198 -7.56 10.38 9.25
C TYR A 198 -8.51 10.07 8.09
N ARG A 199 -7.99 9.95 6.88
CA ARG A 199 -8.78 9.59 5.70
C ARG A 199 -9.36 8.18 5.76
N MET A 200 -8.63 7.22 6.33
CA MET A 200 -9.01 5.81 6.37
C MET A 200 -9.87 5.45 7.59
N PHE A 201 -9.55 6.01 8.75
CA PHE A 201 -10.12 5.57 10.03
C PHE A 201 -10.86 6.68 10.79
N GLY A 202 -10.85 7.90 10.30
CA GLY A 202 -11.35 9.05 11.03
C GLY A 202 -10.32 9.61 12.01
N ILE A 203 -10.76 10.51 12.89
CA ILE A 203 -9.94 11.07 13.96
C ILE A 203 -10.07 10.19 15.18
N PRO A 204 -9.00 9.52 15.63
CA PRO A 204 -9.08 8.59 16.76
C PRO A 204 -9.40 9.33 18.07
N GLY A 205 -10.35 8.80 18.84
CA GLY A 205 -10.67 9.27 20.19
C GLY A 205 -11.47 10.57 20.27
N GLU A 206 -11.77 11.21 19.14
CA GLU A 206 -12.57 12.44 19.11
C GLU A 206 -13.90 12.23 18.37
N ASN A 207 -15.01 12.59 19.03
CA ASN A 207 -16.30 12.76 18.37
C ASN A 207 -16.45 14.16 17.73
N ILE A 208 -15.39 14.96 17.72
CA ILE A 208 -15.39 16.37 17.35
C ILE A 208 -14.33 16.60 16.29
N GLY A 209 -14.77 16.85 15.08
CA GLY A 209 -13.90 17.21 13.94
C GLY A 209 -14.25 16.45 12.68
N ASN A 210 -13.99 17.09 11.54
CA ASN A 210 -14.15 16.48 10.24
C ASN A 210 -12.83 15.79 9.84
N PRO A 211 -12.78 14.45 9.68
CA PRO A 211 -11.55 13.76 9.31
C PRO A 211 -10.91 14.26 8.01
N ALA A 212 -11.75 14.69 7.05
CA ALA A 212 -11.25 15.23 5.80
C ALA A 212 -10.59 16.62 5.99
N GLU A 213 -11.09 17.43 6.91
CA GLU A 213 -10.50 18.73 7.28
C GLU A 213 -9.12 18.53 7.92
N ARG A 214 -9.01 17.62 8.88
CA ARG A 214 -7.73 17.27 9.50
C ARG A 214 -6.73 16.67 8.49
N ALA A 215 -7.21 15.78 7.62
CA ALA A 215 -6.36 15.24 6.55
C ALA A 215 -5.86 16.36 5.62
N LEU A 216 -6.70 17.35 5.29
CA LEU A 216 -6.31 18.49 4.46
C LEU A 216 -5.26 19.38 5.15
N GLU A 217 -5.38 19.59 6.47
CA GLU A 217 -4.36 20.30 7.27
C GLU A 217 -3.01 19.60 7.19
N GLU A 218 -2.97 18.27 7.39
CA GLU A 218 -1.74 17.50 7.30
C GLU A 218 -1.15 17.49 5.88
N TYR A 219 -1.99 17.41 4.84
CA TYR A 219 -1.51 17.54 3.46
C TYR A 219 -0.91 18.91 3.16
N ARG A 220 -1.40 20.00 3.77
CA ARG A 220 -0.76 21.33 3.67
C ARG A 220 0.64 21.31 4.27
N ARG A 221 0.84 20.65 5.42
CA ARG A 221 2.18 20.45 6.01
C ARG A 221 3.09 19.63 5.10
N VAL A 222 2.58 18.55 4.49
CA VAL A 222 3.33 17.79 3.48
C VAL A 222 3.75 18.69 2.32
N LEU A 223 2.85 19.56 1.86
CA LEU A 223 3.11 20.48 0.75
C LEU A 223 4.23 21.47 1.07
N GLU A 224 4.27 22.01 2.29
CA GLU A 224 5.31 22.92 2.76
C GLU A 224 6.69 22.23 2.76
N LEU A 225 6.76 20.97 3.19
CA LEU A 225 7.97 20.18 3.27
C LEU A 225 8.39 19.58 1.91
N THR A 226 7.54 19.66 0.87
CA THR A 226 7.79 19.07 -0.45
C THR A 226 8.37 20.10 -1.41
N LYS A 227 9.64 19.93 -1.81
CA LYS A 227 10.35 20.80 -2.76
C LYS A 227 10.12 20.43 -4.23
N ASN A 228 9.90 19.15 -4.54
CA ASN A 228 9.77 18.66 -5.90
C ASN A 228 8.43 19.11 -6.53
N PRO A 229 8.42 19.85 -7.65
CA PRO A 229 7.19 20.35 -8.27
C PRO A 229 6.22 19.26 -8.71
N ALA A 230 6.73 18.14 -9.27
CA ALA A 230 5.88 17.03 -9.69
C ALA A 230 5.20 16.33 -8.50
N ALA A 231 5.93 16.18 -7.37
CA ALA A 231 5.36 15.64 -6.14
C ALA A 231 4.31 16.60 -5.53
N ARG A 232 4.50 17.91 -5.65
CA ARG A 232 3.50 18.92 -5.22
C ARG A 232 2.23 18.82 -6.07
N MET A 233 2.37 18.66 -7.39
CA MET A 233 1.23 18.46 -8.28
C MET A 233 0.48 17.15 -7.97
N ALA A 234 1.20 16.05 -7.72
CA ALA A 234 0.59 14.78 -7.36
C ALA A 234 -0.19 14.87 -6.03
N LEU A 235 0.34 15.60 -5.03
CA LEU A 235 -0.32 15.82 -3.75
C LEU A 235 -1.63 16.59 -3.89
N SER A 236 -1.75 17.47 -4.90
CA SER A 236 -2.99 18.25 -5.09
C SER A 236 -4.21 17.35 -5.38
N GLY A 237 -4.02 16.11 -5.87
CA GLY A 237 -5.10 15.13 -6.03
C GLY A 237 -5.71 14.67 -4.70
N GLU A 238 -4.86 14.37 -3.71
CA GLU A 238 -5.31 14.00 -2.36
C GLU A 238 -5.98 15.20 -1.64
N MET A 239 -5.41 16.39 -1.82
CA MET A 239 -5.98 17.62 -1.27
C MET A 239 -7.34 17.98 -1.91
N ALA A 240 -7.49 17.74 -3.22
CA ALA A 240 -8.75 17.97 -3.93
C ALA A 240 -9.87 17.06 -3.41
N ASP A 241 -9.58 15.78 -3.19
CA ASP A 241 -10.54 14.83 -2.60
C ASP A 241 -10.94 15.25 -1.17
N ALA A 242 -9.99 15.68 -0.35
CA ALA A 242 -10.27 16.15 1.00
C ALA A 242 -11.10 17.45 0.98
N ALA A 243 -10.76 18.43 0.11
CA ALA A 243 -11.52 19.66 -0.06
C ALA A 243 -12.97 19.39 -0.52
N PHE A 244 -13.14 18.44 -1.45
CA PHE A 244 -14.47 18.00 -1.89
C PHE A 244 -15.32 17.45 -0.72
N LYS A 245 -14.71 16.60 0.13
CA LYS A 245 -15.40 15.98 1.27
C LYS A 245 -15.85 16.99 2.34
N ILE A 246 -15.14 18.09 2.49
CA ILE A 246 -15.56 19.17 3.41
C ILE A 246 -16.52 20.18 2.77
N GLY A 247 -16.85 20.02 1.49
CA GLY A 247 -17.75 20.91 0.75
C GLY A 247 -17.08 22.18 0.21
N ASP A 248 -15.75 22.30 0.29
CA ASP A 248 -15.01 23.40 -0.33
C ASP A 248 -14.81 23.09 -1.83
N PHE A 249 -15.92 23.20 -2.59
CA PHE A 249 -15.94 22.90 -4.02
C PHE A 249 -15.04 23.81 -4.86
N PRO A 250 -14.91 25.11 -4.58
CA PRO A 250 -13.94 25.96 -5.29
C PRO A 250 -12.48 25.48 -5.11
N ALA A 251 -12.06 25.18 -3.89
CA ALA A 251 -10.73 24.65 -3.64
C ALA A 251 -10.54 23.27 -4.26
N ALA A 252 -11.56 22.39 -4.18
CA ALA A 252 -11.51 21.07 -4.79
C ALA A 252 -11.28 21.15 -6.30
N ALA A 253 -12.02 22.04 -7.01
CA ALA A 253 -11.86 22.25 -8.44
C ALA A 253 -10.49 22.81 -8.80
N GLN A 254 -10.00 23.81 -8.05
CA GLN A 254 -8.68 24.38 -8.29
C GLN A 254 -7.57 23.34 -8.13
N LEU A 255 -7.61 22.55 -7.06
CA LEU A 255 -6.62 21.50 -6.77
C LEU A 255 -6.69 20.36 -7.80
N ALA A 256 -7.88 19.94 -8.22
CA ALA A 256 -8.06 18.95 -9.26
C ALA A 256 -7.49 19.41 -10.61
N ASN A 257 -7.65 20.69 -10.98
CA ASN A 257 -7.05 21.28 -12.20
C ASN A 257 -5.51 21.34 -12.12
N ILE A 258 -4.92 21.50 -10.92
CA ILE A 258 -3.47 21.37 -10.73
C ILE A 258 -3.05 19.92 -10.89
N TYR A 259 -3.79 18.99 -10.30
CA TYR A 259 -3.52 17.56 -10.37
C TYR A 259 -3.60 17.02 -11.80
N LEU A 260 -4.52 17.50 -12.60
CA LEU A 260 -4.68 17.12 -14.00
C LEU A 260 -3.40 17.34 -14.85
N LYS A 261 -2.54 18.30 -14.42
CA LYS A 261 -1.25 18.61 -15.05
C LYS A 261 -0.10 17.75 -14.51
N SER A 262 -0.37 16.87 -13.54
CA SER A 262 0.63 15.99 -12.95
C SER A 262 1.11 14.94 -13.96
N PRO A 263 2.38 14.54 -13.92
CA PRO A 263 2.88 13.39 -14.67
C PRO A 263 2.39 12.04 -14.10
N ASP A 264 1.61 12.05 -13.02
CA ASP A 264 0.97 10.86 -12.48
C ASP A 264 -0.05 10.33 -13.48
N ARG A 265 0.12 9.08 -13.90
CA ARG A 265 -0.76 8.43 -14.88
C ARG A 265 -2.22 8.31 -14.43
N THR A 266 -2.50 8.40 -13.13
CA THR A 266 -3.87 8.36 -12.59
C THR A 266 -4.55 9.73 -12.58
N ALA A 267 -3.80 10.81 -12.89
CA ALA A 267 -4.27 12.18 -12.73
C ALA A 267 -5.48 12.48 -13.59
N VAL A 268 -5.51 12.04 -14.85
CA VAL A 268 -6.61 12.32 -15.78
C VAL A 268 -7.93 11.74 -15.25
N GLN A 269 -7.94 10.45 -14.91
CA GLN A 269 -9.15 9.79 -14.41
C GLN A 269 -9.61 10.38 -13.07
N ARG A 270 -8.70 10.55 -12.13
CA ARG A 270 -9.03 11.03 -10.77
C ARG A 270 -9.43 12.50 -10.75
N ALA A 271 -8.71 13.37 -11.46
CA ALA A 271 -9.00 14.79 -11.48
C ALA A 271 -10.37 15.06 -12.15
N ASN A 272 -10.63 14.47 -13.31
CA ASN A 272 -11.92 14.62 -13.99
C ASN A 272 -13.07 14.01 -13.16
N THR A 273 -12.85 12.93 -12.42
CA THR A 273 -13.85 12.41 -11.47
C THR A 273 -14.18 13.45 -10.40
N ILE A 274 -13.20 14.14 -9.81
CA ILE A 274 -13.42 15.17 -8.79
C ILE A 274 -14.14 16.38 -9.42
N LEU A 275 -13.66 16.86 -10.57
CA LEU A 275 -14.25 18.00 -11.29
C LEU A 275 -15.72 17.73 -11.66
N GLY A 276 -16.02 16.55 -12.17
CA GLY A 276 -17.40 16.14 -12.48
C GLY A 276 -18.29 16.08 -11.25
N ARG A 277 -17.78 15.58 -10.13
CA ARG A 277 -18.50 15.56 -8.85
C ARG A 277 -18.74 16.99 -8.32
N VAL A 278 -17.76 17.89 -8.45
CA VAL A 278 -17.94 19.30 -8.11
C VAL A 278 -19.02 19.92 -9.00
N ALA A 279 -18.98 19.69 -10.32
CA ALA A 279 -19.99 20.17 -11.26
C ALA A 279 -21.40 19.70 -10.87
N LEU A 280 -21.58 18.42 -10.51
CA LEU A 280 -22.86 17.91 -9.99
C LEU A 280 -23.34 18.66 -8.73
N ARG A 281 -22.44 18.88 -7.77
CA ARG A 281 -22.80 19.56 -6.50
C ARG A 281 -23.12 21.04 -6.72
N THR A 282 -22.61 21.66 -7.78
CA THR A 282 -22.89 23.08 -8.12
C THR A 282 -23.99 23.23 -9.17
N GLY A 283 -24.61 22.15 -9.62
CA GLY A 283 -25.73 22.15 -10.57
C GLY A 283 -25.33 22.23 -12.05
N ASP A 284 -24.04 22.16 -12.36
CA ASP A 284 -23.54 22.09 -13.74
C ASP A 284 -23.57 20.66 -14.27
N ILE A 285 -24.77 20.19 -14.66
CA ILE A 285 -24.98 18.84 -15.17
C ILE A 285 -24.24 18.62 -16.50
N ALA A 286 -24.18 19.64 -17.36
CA ALA A 286 -23.47 19.54 -18.64
C ALA A 286 -21.96 19.36 -18.43
N GLY A 287 -21.37 20.15 -17.55
CA GLY A 287 -19.97 19.98 -17.15
C GLY A 287 -19.69 18.63 -16.51
N ALA A 288 -20.59 18.13 -15.67
CA ALA A 288 -20.45 16.80 -15.06
C ALA A 288 -20.42 15.68 -16.09
N LYS A 289 -21.27 15.73 -17.13
CA LYS A 289 -21.25 14.78 -18.27
C LYS A 289 -19.92 14.83 -19.02
N GLN A 290 -19.45 16.03 -19.32
CA GLN A 290 -18.16 16.19 -20.01
C GLN A 290 -17.01 15.62 -19.21
N TYR A 291 -16.91 15.96 -17.92
CA TYR A 291 -15.85 15.42 -17.04
C TYR A 291 -15.94 13.90 -16.86
N LEU A 292 -17.16 13.31 -16.89
CA LEU A 292 -17.30 11.86 -16.88
C LEU A 292 -16.63 11.24 -18.12
N LEU A 293 -16.88 11.76 -19.30
CA LEU A 293 -16.28 11.29 -20.56
C LEU A 293 -14.77 11.55 -20.57
N ASP A 294 -14.32 12.74 -20.18
CA ASP A 294 -12.91 13.11 -20.11
C ASP A 294 -12.12 12.23 -19.11
N SER A 295 -12.80 11.66 -18.11
CA SER A 295 -12.16 10.73 -17.18
C SER A 295 -11.73 9.40 -17.81
N ALA A 296 -12.22 9.12 -19.04
CA ALA A 296 -11.89 7.94 -19.84
C ALA A 296 -11.26 8.32 -21.20
N ASP A 297 -10.65 9.48 -21.32
CA ASP A 297 -9.92 9.86 -22.53
C ASP A 297 -8.59 9.11 -22.71
N ASP A 298 -7.85 9.40 -23.78
CA ASP A 298 -6.58 8.76 -24.11
C ASP A 298 -5.53 8.89 -22.99
N GLY A 299 -5.58 9.97 -22.20
CA GLY A 299 -4.70 10.18 -21.05
C GLY A 299 -4.94 9.16 -19.92
N ALA A 300 -6.18 8.69 -19.75
CA ALA A 300 -6.58 7.71 -18.76
C ALA A 300 -6.47 6.26 -19.25
N ALA A 301 -6.31 6.02 -20.56
CA ALA A 301 -6.41 4.70 -21.19
C ALA A 301 -5.55 3.63 -20.52
N ARG A 302 -4.30 3.96 -20.16
CA ARG A 302 -3.38 3.01 -19.51
C ARG A 302 -3.84 2.64 -18.09
N ASP A 303 -4.37 3.60 -17.35
CA ASP A 303 -4.84 3.36 -15.98
C ASP A 303 -6.11 2.52 -16.00
N ILE A 304 -7.07 2.85 -16.88
CA ILE A 304 -8.29 2.07 -17.09
C ILE A 304 -7.98 0.64 -17.55
N ALA A 305 -7.04 0.45 -18.47
CA ALA A 305 -6.63 -0.89 -18.92
C ALA A 305 -6.10 -1.77 -17.79
N PHE A 306 -5.48 -1.17 -16.78
CA PHE A 306 -4.91 -1.88 -15.63
C PHE A 306 -5.91 -2.05 -14.48
N SER A 307 -6.57 -0.96 -14.06
CA SER A 307 -7.38 -0.87 -12.83
C SER A 307 -8.90 -0.87 -13.10
N GLY A 308 -9.31 -0.68 -14.34
CA GLY A 308 -10.71 -0.43 -14.71
C GLY A 308 -11.13 1.03 -14.52
N PRO A 309 -12.36 1.36 -14.95
CA PRO A 309 -12.93 2.70 -14.86
C PRO A 309 -13.30 3.07 -13.41
N THR A 310 -13.18 4.35 -13.07
CA THR A 310 -13.69 4.88 -11.80
C THR A 310 -15.20 5.07 -11.89
N LEU A 311 -15.96 4.42 -11.01
CA LEU A 311 -17.42 4.35 -11.09
C LEU A 311 -18.15 5.33 -10.16
N VAL A 312 -17.41 6.09 -9.35
CA VAL A 312 -17.99 6.98 -8.32
C VAL A 312 -18.85 8.07 -8.98
N LEU A 313 -18.31 8.79 -9.97
CA LEU A 313 -19.05 9.83 -10.69
C LEU A 313 -20.18 9.22 -11.53
N ALA A 314 -19.95 8.08 -12.19
CA ALA A 314 -20.99 7.38 -12.95
C ALA A 314 -22.19 7.00 -12.07
N LYS A 315 -21.95 6.52 -10.86
CA LYS A 315 -23.00 6.21 -9.89
C LYS A 315 -23.80 7.47 -9.50
N GLU A 316 -23.11 8.55 -9.13
CA GLU A 316 -23.74 9.83 -8.78
C GLU A 316 -24.57 10.39 -9.96
N MET A 317 -24.06 10.26 -11.20
CA MET A 317 -24.80 10.66 -12.43
C MET A 317 -26.10 9.87 -12.61
N ILE A 318 -26.10 8.54 -12.38
CA ILE A 318 -27.32 7.73 -12.44
C ILE A 318 -28.33 8.20 -11.38
N GLU A 319 -27.88 8.53 -10.17
CA GLU A 319 -28.72 9.05 -9.09
C GLU A 319 -29.37 10.39 -9.46
N HIS A 320 -28.71 11.19 -10.31
CA HIS A 320 -29.23 12.41 -10.90
C HIS A 320 -30.08 12.20 -12.17
N GLY A 321 -30.28 10.95 -12.59
CA GLY A 321 -31.10 10.62 -13.77
C GLY A 321 -30.34 10.61 -15.11
N GLU A 322 -29.04 10.88 -15.10
CA GLU A 322 -28.19 11.05 -16.29
C GLU A 322 -27.64 9.72 -16.81
N ARG A 323 -28.59 8.79 -17.13
CA ARG A 323 -28.29 7.40 -17.51
C ARG A 323 -27.56 7.30 -18.85
N ASP A 324 -27.94 8.11 -19.82
CA ASP A 324 -27.41 8.04 -21.19
C ASP A 324 -25.93 8.41 -21.22
N ALA A 325 -25.52 9.43 -20.44
CA ALA A 325 -24.12 9.81 -20.32
C ALA A 325 -23.27 8.69 -19.67
N VAL A 326 -23.83 7.94 -18.70
CA VAL A 326 -23.13 6.81 -18.09
C VAL A 326 -23.04 5.63 -19.08
N VAL A 327 -24.05 5.39 -19.88
CA VAL A 327 -23.97 4.36 -20.95
C VAL A 327 -22.85 4.69 -21.93
N GLU A 328 -22.80 5.94 -22.42
CA GLU A 328 -21.76 6.41 -23.33
C GLU A 328 -20.36 6.25 -22.73
N TYR A 329 -20.17 6.63 -21.46
CA TYR A 329 -18.92 6.44 -20.73
C TYR A 329 -18.51 4.97 -20.63
N LEU A 330 -19.45 4.07 -20.27
CA LEU A 330 -19.16 2.64 -20.14
C LEU A 330 -18.89 1.99 -21.51
N GLU A 331 -19.55 2.42 -22.56
CA GLU A 331 -19.28 1.98 -23.94
C GLU A 331 -17.88 2.39 -24.39
N HIS A 332 -17.43 3.59 -24.07
CA HIS A 332 -16.03 4.00 -24.27
C HIS A 332 -15.07 3.10 -23.47
N CYS A 333 -15.37 2.80 -22.21
CA CYS A 333 -14.56 1.93 -21.38
C CYS A 333 -14.44 0.48 -21.90
N LEU A 334 -15.38 -0.01 -22.73
CA LEU A 334 -15.26 -1.34 -23.37
C LEU A 334 -13.98 -1.47 -24.21
N VAL A 335 -13.57 -0.38 -24.88
CA VAL A 335 -12.34 -0.35 -25.68
C VAL A 335 -11.10 -0.29 -24.78
N LEU A 336 -11.17 0.47 -23.69
CA LEU A 336 -10.04 0.74 -22.81
C LEU A 336 -9.78 -0.38 -21.81
N TRP A 337 -10.82 -1.16 -21.44
CA TRP A 337 -10.73 -2.22 -20.42
C TRP A 337 -11.25 -3.58 -20.92
N PRO A 338 -10.56 -4.24 -21.84
CA PRO A 338 -11.01 -5.53 -22.39
C PRO A 338 -11.23 -6.63 -21.36
N ARG A 339 -10.46 -6.61 -20.25
CA ARG A 339 -10.60 -7.59 -19.14
C ARG A 339 -11.94 -7.46 -18.41
N GLY A 340 -12.55 -6.29 -18.43
CA GLY A 340 -13.84 -6.00 -17.80
C GLY A 340 -15.02 -6.02 -18.75
N GLU A 341 -14.85 -6.42 -20.01
CA GLU A 341 -15.90 -6.36 -21.04
C GLU A 341 -17.21 -7.00 -20.60
N SER A 342 -17.17 -8.19 -20.02
CA SER A 342 -18.36 -8.92 -19.59
C SER A 342 -19.16 -8.16 -18.53
N VAL A 343 -18.48 -7.59 -17.54
CA VAL A 343 -19.14 -6.83 -16.47
C VAL A 343 -19.64 -5.49 -16.97
N LEU A 344 -18.89 -4.80 -17.84
CA LEU A 344 -19.33 -3.54 -18.45
C LEU A 344 -20.62 -3.74 -19.28
N ARG A 345 -20.70 -4.79 -20.08
CA ARG A 345 -21.90 -5.12 -20.86
C ARG A 345 -23.12 -5.40 -19.98
N ILE A 346 -22.94 -6.05 -18.85
CA ILE A 346 -24.02 -6.27 -17.87
C ILE A 346 -24.50 -4.91 -17.32
N TRP A 347 -23.58 -4.03 -16.88
CA TRP A 347 -23.96 -2.71 -16.36
C TRP A 347 -24.64 -1.83 -17.40
N ILE A 348 -24.18 -1.82 -18.66
CA ILE A 348 -24.81 -1.12 -19.77
C ILE A 348 -26.23 -1.63 -19.99
N ALA A 349 -26.42 -2.96 -20.02
CA ALA A 349 -27.74 -3.55 -20.21
C ALA A 349 -28.67 -3.22 -19.03
N ASP A 350 -28.23 -3.27 -17.81
CA ASP A 350 -29.00 -2.89 -16.62
C ASP A 350 -29.47 -1.44 -16.72
N ILE A 351 -28.55 -0.50 -17.08
CA ILE A 351 -28.87 0.92 -17.18
C ILE A 351 -29.90 1.16 -18.28
N LYS A 352 -29.71 0.56 -19.47
CA LYS A 352 -30.67 0.65 -20.62
C LYS A 352 -32.04 0.07 -20.27
N ASN A 353 -32.10 -0.89 -19.35
CA ASN A 353 -33.36 -1.46 -18.84
C ASN A 353 -33.92 -0.71 -17.61
N GLY A 354 -33.44 0.49 -17.31
CA GLY A 354 -33.90 1.32 -16.20
C GLY A 354 -33.43 0.88 -14.80
N LYS A 355 -32.58 -0.13 -14.71
CA LYS A 355 -32.01 -0.60 -13.43
C LYS A 355 -30.76 0.21 -13.06
N THR A 356 -30.45 0.27 -11.78
CA THR A 356 -29.16 0.80 -11.30
C THR A 356 -28.22 -0.38 -11.06
N PRO A 357 -27.08 -0.45 -11.79
CA PRO A 357 -26.15 -1.56 -11.63
C PRO A 357 -25.53 -1.57 -10.24
N LYS A 358 -25.21 -2.76 -9.74
CA LYS A 358 -24.33 -2.90 -8.60
C LYS A 358 -22.89 -2.74 -9.11
N PHE A 359 -22.35 -1.53 -9.04
CA PHE A 359 -20.96 -1.26 -9.35
C PHE A 359 -20.05 -1.87 -8.25
N GLY A 360 -19.41 -2.95 -8.55
CA GLY A 360 -18.57 -3.78 -7.72
C GLY A 360 -18.50 -5.14 -8.39
N GLY A 361 -17.36 -5.80 -8.39
CA GLY A 361 -17.25 -7.13 -8.99
C GLY A 361 -18.24 -8.11 -8.36
N PRO A 362 -18.52 -9.25 -9.05
CA PRO A 362 -19.38 -10.31 -8.51
C PRO A 362 -18.81 -10.87 -7.22
#